data_63dd04d3dd6b01a26b545adde5e7dd4d
#
_entry.id   63dd04d3dd6b01a26b545adde5e7dd4d
#
_cell.length_a   1.000
_cell.length_b   1.000
_cell.length_c   1.000
_cell.angle_alpha   90.00
_cell.angle_beta   90.00
_cell.angle_gamma   90.00
#
_symmetry.space_group_name_H-M   'P 1'
#
loop_
_entity.id
_entity.type
_entity.pdbx_description
1 polymer ?
#
loop_
_entity_poly.entity_id
_entity_poly.type
_entity_poly.pdbx_seq_one_letter_code
_entity_poly.pdbx_strand_id
1 'polypeptide(L)'
;RGREVTIVETKDSIGEGMVDALLGHLMIWFAKKGVKLHCGVREYVGISDQGLTLVTREGERLTLEADTIVSALPLGRVDGLLKELEERVPEVYAIGDCREPLLIADAIGAGVRIAREV
;
A
#
# COMPACT_ATOMS: atom_id res chain seq x y z
N ARG A 1 8.54 -14.47 -15.07
CA ARG A 1 8.90 -15.70 -15.78
C ARG A 1 7.62 -16.30 -16.41
N GLY A 2 7.17 -15.76 -17.56
CA GLY A 2 6.01 -16.25 -18.29
C GLY A 2 4.65 -15.99 -17.60
N ARG A 3 4.56 -15.01 -16.71
CA ARG A 3 3.29 -14.58 -16.10
C ARG A 3 2.86 -13.25 -16.68
N GLU A 4 1.58 -13.11 -16.94
CA GLU A 4 0.98 -11.81 -17.19
C GLU A 4 0.80 -11.08 -15.87
N VAL A 5 1.12 -9.79 -15.85
CA VAL A 5 1.02 -8.96 -14.63
C VAL A 5 0.17 -7.74 -14.94
N THR A 6 -0.80 -7.51 -14.07
CA THR A 6 -1.61 -6.29 -14.09
C THR A 6 -1.46 -5.59 -12.74
N ILE A 7 -1.15 -4.30 -12.75
CA ILE A 7 -1.08 -3.45 -11.56
C ILE A 7 -2.31 -2.55 -11.58
N VAL A 8 -2.96 -2.44 -10.44
CA VAL A 8 -4.11 -1.55 -10.22
C VAL A 8 -3.79 -0.54 -9.13
N GLU A 9 -4.15 0.71 -9.33
CA GLU A 9 -3.85 1.82 -8.42
C GLU A 9 -5.03 2.79 -8.37
N THR A 10 -5.39 3.25 -7.18
CA THR A 10 -6.45 4.27 -6.99
C THR A 10 -5.99 5.66 -7.41
N LYS A 11 -4.69 5.95 -7.29
CA LYS A 11 -4.10 7.21 -7.72
C LYS A 11 -3.96 7.27 -9.25
N ASP A 12 -3.75 8.46 -9.76
CA ASP A 12 -3.58 8.71 -11.21
C ASP A 12 -2.30 8.10 -11.78
N SER A 13 -1.33 7.79 -10.93
CA SER A 13 -0.06 7.18 -11.31
C SER A 13 0.46 6.27 -10.21
N ILE A 14 1.29 5.30 -10.58
CA ILE A 14 2.03 4.44 -9.63
C ILE A 14 3.32 5.13 -9.18
N GLY A 15 3.90 4.63 -8.06
CA GLY A 15 5.23 4.99 -7.61
C GLY A 15 5.31 6.31 -6.84
N GLU A 16 4.22 6.73 -6.20
CA GLU A 16 4.25 7.90 -5.32
C GLU A 16 5.35 7.76 -4.25
N GLY A 17 6.14 8.82 -4.09
CA GLY A 17 7.28 8.85 -3.17
C GLY A 17 8.57 8.22 -3.72
N MET A 18 8.54 7.66 -4.92
CA MET A 18 9.75 7.18 -5.60
C MET A 18 10.52 8.34 -6.25
N VAL A 19 11.84 8.18 -6.32
CA VAL A 19 12.70 9.10 -7.08
C VAL A 19 12.39 8.96 -8.58
N ASP A 20 12.21 10.07 -9.30
CA ASP A 20 11.79 10.10 -10.71
C ASP A 20 12.65 9.24 -11.64
N ALA A 21 13.97 9.26 -11.44
CA ALA A 21 14.89 8.44 -12.23
C ALA A 21 14.63 6.94 -12.06
N LEU A 22 14.33 6.49 -10.84
CA LEU A 22 14.03 5.09 -10.55
C LEU A 22 12.67 4.70 -11.12
N LEU A 23 11.67 5.57 -10.96
CA LEU A 23 10.33 5.37 -11.52
C LEU A 23 10.40 5.27 -13.04
N GLY A 24 11.15 6.16 -13.70
CA GLY A 24 11.35 6.13 -15.15
C GLY A 24 11.93 4.80 -15.64
N HIS A 25 12.96 4.28 -14.99
CA HIS A 25 13.52 2.96 -15.31
C HIS A 25 12.52 1.82 -15.11
N LEU A 26 11.74 1.87 -14.04
CA LEU A 26 10.71 0.88 -13.73
C LEU A 26 9.61 0.88 -14.81
N MET A 27 9.15 2.06 -15.25
CA MET A 27 8.14 2.20 -16.29
C MET A 27 8.63 1.65 -17.64
N ILE A 28 9.87 1.91 -18.03
CA ILE A 28 10.48 1.33 -19.22
C ILE A 28 10.53 -0.20 -19.11
N TRP A 29 10.89 -0.71 -17.94
CA TRP A 29 10.97 -2.15 -17.71
C TRP A 29 9.56 -2.79 -17.76
N PHE A 30 8.55 -2.18 -17.15
CA PHE A 30 7.16 -2.64 -17.21
C PHE A 30 6.66 -2.70 -18.67
N ALA A 31 6.91 -1.66 -19.47
CA ALA A 31 6.55 -1.63 -20.88
C ALA A 31 7.21 -2.78 -21.66
N LYS A 32 8.53 -3.02 -21.44
CA LYS A 32 9.25 -4.15 -22.05
C LYS A 32 8.71 -5.52 -21.65
N LYS A 33 8.13 -5.64 -20.46
CA LYS A 33 7.57 -6.90 -19.93
C LYS A 33 6.06 -7.07 -20.23
N GLY A 34 5.43 -6.08 -20.82
CA GLY A 34 4.00 -6.11 -21.13
C GLY A 34 3.12 -6.02 -19.88
N VAL A 35 3.61 -5.38 -18.81
CA VAL A 35 2.81 -5.14 -17.59
C VAL A 35 1.69 -4.18 -17.91
N LYS A 36 0.45 -4.57 -17.58
CA LYS A 36 -0.74 -3.73 -17.74
C LYS A 36 -0.92 -2.84 -16.50
N LEU A 37 -1.30 -1.59 -16.71
CA LEU A 37 -1.54 -0.62 -15.62
C LEU A 37 -2.96 -0.07 -15.71
N HIS A 38 -3.69 -0.12 -14.59
CA HIS A 38 -4.99 0.52 -14.41
C HIS A 38 -4.88 1.50 -13.25
N CYS A 39 -4.66 2.78 -13.56
CA CYS A 39 -4.60 3.87 -12.58
C CYS A 39 -5.93 4.63 -12.50
N GLY A 40 -6.17 5.31 -11.37
CA GLY A 40 -7.40 6.04 -11.13
C GLY A 40 -8.61 5.14 -10.82
N VAL A 41 -8.37 3.92 -10.32
CA VAL A 41 -9.44 3.02 -9.90
C VAL A 41 -10.26 3.68 -8.80
N ARG A 42 -11.57 3.78 -9.00
CA ARG A 42 -12.48 4.43 -8.06
C ARG A 42 -12.87 3.53 -6.88
N GLU A 43 -13.00 2.23 -7.15
CA GLU A 43 -13.48 1.28 -6.16
C GLU A 43 -12.97 -0.13 -6.46
N TYR A 44 -12.55 -0.85 -5.42
CA TYR A 44 -12.35 -2.30 -5.45
C TYR A 44 -13.64 -2.97 -4.96
N VAL A 45 -14.39 -3.56 -5.88
CA VAL A 45 -15.72 -4.12 -5.58
C VAL A 45 -15.61 -5.46 -4.85
N GLY A 46 -14.67 -6.31 -5.24
CA GLY A 46 -14.47 -7.61 -4.61
C GLY A 46 -13.59 -8.56 -5.39
N ILE A 47 -13.26 -9.65 -4.74
CA ILE A 47 -12.48 -10.76 -5.30
C ILE A 47 -13.40 -11.98 -5.43
N SER A 48 -13.33 -12.66 -6.56
CA SER A 48 -14.05 -13.90 -6.83
C SER A 48 -13.10 -14.93 -7.48
N ASP A 49 -13.61 -16.12 -7.77
CA ASP A 49 -12.87 -17.16 -8.51
C ASP A 49 -12.47 -16.71 -9.92
N GLN A 50 -13.07 -15.65 -10.44
CA GLN A 50 -12.72 -15.08 -11.74
C GLN A 50 -11.61 -14.02 -11.63
N GLY A 51 -11.33 -13.50 -10.45
CA GLY A 51 -10.32 -12.46 -10.24
C GLY A 51 -10.83 -11.26 -9.46
N LEU A 52 -10.31 -10.08 -9.79
CA LEU A 52 -10.61 -8.80 -9.11
C LEU A 52 -11.62 -7.99 -9.92
N THR A 53 -12.74 -7.65 -9.30
CA THR A 53 -13.72 -6.70 -9.86
C THR A 53 -13.49 -5.31 -9.28
N LEU A 54 -13.42 -4.32 -10.15
CA LEU A 54 -13.19 -2.92 -9.81
C LEU A 54 -14.06 -1.97 -10.64
N VAL A 55 -14.13 -0.71 -10.21
CA VAL A 55 -14.72 0.39 -10.99
C VAL A 55 -13.58 1.26 -11.52
N THR A 56 -13.54 1.42 -12.84
CA THR A 56 -12.50 2.21 -13.52
C THR A 56 -12.66 3.71 -13.27
N ARG A 57 -11.69 4.51 -13.74
CA ARG A 57 -11.75 5.98 -13.73
C ARG A 57 -13.02 6.51 -14.41
N GLU A 58 -13.43 5.91 -15.49
CA GLU A 58 -14.61 6.28 -16.30
C GLU A 58 -15.93 5.88 -15.61
N GLY A 59 -15.87 5.05 -14.57
CA GLY A 59 -17.02 4.55 -13.84
C GLY A 59 -17.53 3.21 -14.37
N GLU A 60 -16.77 2.55 -15.25
CA GLU A 60 -17.12 1.25 -15.77
C GLU A 60 -16.72 0.14 -14.79
N ARG A 61 -17.57 -0.87 -14.67
CA ARG A 61 -17.26 -2.06 -13.88
C ARG A 61 -16.47 -3.05 -14.73
N LEU A 62 -15.27 -3.38 -14.27
CA LEU A 62 -14.34 -4.27 -14.95
C LEU A 62 -13.93 -5.42 -14.02
N THR A 63 -13.93 -6.64 -14.54
CA THR A 63 -13.33 -7.79 -13.85
C THR A 63 -12.02 -8.14 -14.53
N LEU A 64 -10.94 -8.07 -13.76
CA LEU A 64 -9.60 -8.47 -14.17
C LEU A 64 -9.39 -9.93 -13.78
N GLU A 65 -9.32 -10.81 -14.77
CA GLU A 65 -9.04 -12.23 -14.55
C GLU A 65 -7.65 -12.40 -13.92
N ALA A 66 -7.55 -13.19 -12.85
CA ALA A 66 -6.29 -13.43 -12.17
C ALA A 66 -6.30 -14.74 -11.37
N ASP A 67 -5.25 -15.54 -11.51
CA ASP A 67 -5.00 -16.72 -10.68
C ASP A 67 -4.44 -16.37 -9.30
N THR A 68 -3.80 -15.22 -9.19
CA THR A 68 -3.16 -14.75 -7.97
C THR A 68 -3.32 -13.25 -7.84
N ILE A 69 -3.79 -12.80 -6.69
CA ILE A 69 -3.92 -11.39 -6.35
C ILE A 69 -2.97 -11.07 -5.18
N VAL A 70 -2.13 -10.05 -5.36
CA VAL A 70 -1.23 -9.55 -4.33
C VAL A 70 -1.74 -8.19 -3.87
N SER A 71 -2.13 -8.12 -2.60
CA SER A 71 -2.54 -6.85 -1.98
C SER A 71 -1.30 -6.08 -1.51
N ALA A 72 -1.17 -4.84 -1.97
CA ALA A 72 -0.17 -3.87 -1.54
C ALA A 72 -0.87 -2.57 -1.04
N LEU A 73 -2.08 -2.71 -0.51
CA LEU A 73 -2.85 -1.61 0.05
C LEU A 73 -2.19 -1.07 1.32
N PRO A 74 -2.38 0.21 1.65
CA PRO A 74 -1.88 0.77 2.89
C PRO A 74 -2.35 -0.04 4.11
N LEU A 75 -1.44 -0.27 5.04
CA LEU A 75 -1.77 -0.93 6.29
C LEU A 75 -2.61 0.00 7.17
N GLY A 76 -3.60 -0.56 7.85
CA GLY A 76 -4.34 0.13 8.89
C GLY A 76 -3.56 0.17 10.22
N ARG A 77 -3.75 1.21 10.99
CA ARG A 77 -3.22 1.31 12.35
C ARG A 77 -3.82 0.22 13.24
N VAL A 78 -2.98 -0.44 14.04
CA VAL A 78 -3.40 -1.43 15.05
C VAL A 78 -3.05 -0.88 16.44
N ASP A 79 -4.00 -0.29 17.13
CA ASP A 79 -3.83 0.42 18.40
C ASP A 79 -4.51 -0.26 19.61
N GLY A 80 -5.00 -1.48 19.46
CA GLY A 80 -5.71 -2.20 20.54
C GLY A 80 -4.87 -2.34 21.80
N LEU A 81 -3.62 -2.79 21.67
CA LEU A 81 -2.70 -2.93 22.80
C LEU A 81 -2.36 -1.57 23.45
N LEU A 82 -2.23 -0.51 22.66
CA LEU A 82 -1.98 0.83 23.18
C LEU A 82 -3.08 1.26 24.14
N LYS A 83 -4.34 1.14 23.74
CA LYS A 83 -5.50 1.48 24.56
C LYS A 83 -5.58 0.69 25.86
N GLU A 84 -5.26 -0.60 25.82
CA GLU A 84 -5.22 -1.43 27.03
C GLU A 84 -4.09 -1.04 27.99
N LEU A 85 -2.94 -0.58 27.49
CA LEU A 85 -1.81 -0.17 28.29
C LEU A 85 -1.99 1.22 28.90
N GLU A 86 -2.60 2.17 28.20
CA GLU A 86 -2.90 3.52 28.69
C GLU A 86 -3.70 3.51 30.00
N GLU A 87 -4.53 2.47 30.21
CA GLU A 87 -5.30 2.28 31.45
C GLU A 87 -4.51 1.62 32.60
N ARG A 88 -3.33 1.06 32.32
CA ARG A 88 -2.58 0.19 33.26
C ARG A 88 -1.25 0.75 33.72
N VAL A 89 -0.64 1.60 32.90
CA VAL A 89 0.69 2.16 33.20
C VAL A 89 0.68 3.67 33.01
N PRO A 90 1.48 4.42 33.82
CA PRO A 90 1.43 5.88 33.80
C PRO A 90 2.01 6.52 32.56
N GLU A 91 2.86 5.80 31.84
CA GLU A 91 3.50 6.30 30.60
C GLU A 91 3.51 5.21 29.53
N VAL A 92 2.97 5.54 28.35
CA VAL A 92 2.94 4.68 27.17
C VAL A 92 3.26 5.49 25.94
N TYR A 93 4.18 4.99 25.14
CA TYR A 93 4.58 5.62 23.89
C TYR A 93 4.34 4.70 22.71
N ALA A 94 3.51 5.13 21.76
CA ALA A 94 3.29 4.42 20.50
C ALA A 94 4.27 4.90 19.44
N ILE A 95 4.98 3.98 18.80
CA ILE A 95 5.92 4.24 17.69
C ILE A 95 5.73 3.24 16.55
N GLY A 96 6.17 3.60 15.35
CA GLY A 96 6.05 2.73 14.18
C GLY A 96 4.59 2.48 13.78
N ASP A 97 4.32 1.31 13.24
CA ASP A 97 3.04 0.96 12.59
C ASP A 97 1.83 0.99 13.51
N CYS A 98 2.01 0.83 14.82
CA CYS A 98 0.90 0.96 15.77
C CYS A 98 0.43 2.41 15.95
N ARG A 99 1.27 3.40 15.63
CA ARG A 99 0.91 4.81 15.60
C ARG A 99 0.49 5.24 14.18
N GLU A 100 1.37 5.01 13.22
CA GLU A 100 1.18 5.38 11.82
C GLU A 100 2.02 4.46 10.95
N PRO A 101 1.40 3.56 10.17
CA PRO A 101 2.13 2.69 9.25
C PRO A 101 2.81 3.51 8.15
N LEU A 102 4.14 3.55 8.17
CA LEU A 102 4.99 4.29 7.23
C LEU A 102 6.21 3.44 6.84
N LEU A 103 7.32 4.10 6.48
CA LEU A 103 8.56 3.42 6.14
C LEU A 103 9.36 3.03 7.39
N ILE A 104 10.27 2.07 7.24
CA ILE A 104 11.18 1.64 8.31
C ILE A 104 11.96 2.82 8.91
N ALA A 105 12.40 3.76 8.08
CA ALA A 105 13.10 4.96 8.52
C ALA A 105 12.26 5.83 9.47
N ASP A 106 10.96 5.92 9.24
CA ASP A 106 10.03 6.70 10.07
C ASP A 106 9.86 6.04 11.45
N ALA A 107 9.74 4.71 11.48
CA ALA A 107 9.67 3.95 12.73
C ALA A 107 10.95 4.10 13.56
N ILE A 108 12.13 4.02 12.95
CA ILE A 108 13.42 4.25 13.61
C ILE A 108 13.48 5.69 14.13
N GLY A 109 13.13 6.68 13.31
CA GLY A 109 13.11 8.09 13.70
C GLY A 109 12.17 8.37 14.86
N ALA A 110 11.00 7.72 14.89
CA ALA A 110 10.06 7.82 16.02
C ALA A 110 10.68 7.26 17.31
N GLY A 111 11.33 6.09 17.24
CA GLY A 111 12.03 5.50 18.38
C GLY A 111 13.12 6.41 18.94
N VAL A 112 13.95 6.99 18.06
CA VAL A 112 15.01 7.94 18.49
C VAL A 112 14.44 9.18 19.15
N ARG A 113 13.30 9.71 18.68
CA ARG A 113 12.66 10.86 19.32
C ARG A 113 12.21 10.53 20.73
N ILE A 114 11.44 9.47 20.91
CA ILE A 114 10.94 9.06 22.24
C ILE A 114 12.08 8.76 23.20
N ALA A 115 13.12 8.05 22.75
CA ALA A 115 14.29 7.73 23.60
C ALA A 115 15.09 8.96 24.10
N ARG A 116 14.83 10.15 23.55
CA ARG A 116 15.41 11.42 24.02
C ARG A 116 14.51 12.20 24.96
N GLU A 117 13.23 11.85 25.02
CA GLU A 117 12.20 12.51 25.82
C GLU A 117 12.01 11.79 27.17
N VAL A 118 12.36 10.52 27.23
CA VAL A 118 12.38 9.67 28.42
C VAL A 118 13.82 9.45 28.89
#